data_24ddc15317494cdd3a69d02e77003502
#
_entry.id   24ddc15317494cdd3a69d02e77003502
#
_cell.length_a   1.000
_cell.length_b   1.000
_cell.length_c   1.000
_cell.angle_alpha   90.00
_cell.angle_beta   90.00
_cell.angle_gamma   90.00
#
_symmetry.space_group_name_H-M   'P 1'
#
loop_
_entity.id
_entity.type
_entity.pdbx_description
1 polymer ?
#
loop_
_entity_poly.entity_id
_entity_poly.type
_entity_poly.pdbx_seq_one_letter_code
_entity_poly.pdbx_strand_id
1 'polypeptide(L)'
;MLGDSLHEFIGHLDAPQLSYTHDEFFTPGKGKVIMPVTQGDLALLQHPAAQELLESKIPARLAYVWTDGSPRVIPIWFHWNGSEFVMGTPPKAPKLKALAKDPRVSLTIDDNTFPHKVLLVRGTARMEPVNGVVPEYALAAERYFGREQGQAWVVQMGNMVSSMVRVTITPEWVGLLDFQTRLPSALPL
;
A
#
# COMPACT_ATOMS: atom_id res chain seq x y z
N MET A 1 43.91 -2.02 21.02
CA MET A 1 44.35 -1.77 19.65
C MET A 1 43.36 -2.48 18.72
N LEU A 2 42.27 -1.84 18.39
CA LEU A 2 41.30 -2.23 17.36
C LEU A 2 40.51 -0.95 17.03
N GLY A 3 41.13 -0.06 16.31
CA GLY A 3 40.53 1.09 15.66
C GLY A 3 41.29 1.28 14.36
N ASP A 4 40.65 1.42 13.27
CA ASP A 4 41.09 1.66 11.90
C ASP A 4 40.73 0.52 10.94
N SER A 5 39.45 0.36 10.65
CA SER A 5 39.03 -0.42 9.46
C SER A 5 37.64 -0.08 8.93
N LEU A 6 37.09 1.11 9.20
CA LEU A 6 35.77 1.54 8.69
C LEU A 6 35.86 2.68 7.66
N HIS A 7 37.05 3.18 7.37
CA HIS A 7 37.25 4.30 6.42
C HIS A 7 37.62 3.91 4.99
N GLU A 8 37.90 2.64 4.72
CA GLU A 8 38.35 2.22 3.37
C GLU A 8 37.26 1.60 2.46
N PHE A 9 36.01 1.52 2.91
CA PHE A 9 34.95 0.91 2.09
C PHE A 9 34.03 1.90 1.38
N ILE A 10 34.31 3.21 1.44
CA ILE A 10 33.57 4.26 0.70
C ILE A 10 34.48 4.91 -0.34
N GLY A 11 35.05 4.10 -1.20
CA GLY A 11 35.83 4.55 -2.35
C GLY A 11 35.08 4.32 -3.66
N HIS A 12 34.74 5.43 -4.35
CA HIS A 12 34.34 5.50 -5.75
C HIS A 12 32.97 4.91 -6.14
N LEU A 13 31.93 5.64 -5.79
CA LEU A 13 30.77 5.77 -6.67
C LEU A 13 30.75 7.22 -7.15
N ASP A 14 31.19 7.44 -8.38
CA ASP A 14 30.93 8.68 -9.11
C ASP A 14 29.43 8.81 -9.36
N ALA A 15 28.72 9.39 -8.39
CA ALA A 15 27.37 9.86 -8.59
C ALA A 15 27.43 11.11 -9.48
N PRO A 16 26.66 11.20 -10.59
CA PRO A 16 26.58 12.42 -11.35
C PRO A 16 26.11 13.54 -10.42
N GLN A 17 26.91 14.58 -10.29
CA GLN A 17 26.57 15.81 -9.56
C GLN A 17 25.42 16.49 -10.31
N LEU A 18 24.18 16.15 -9.97
CA LEU A 18 23.01 16.93 -10.34
C LEU A 18 22.97 18.15 -9.42
N SER A 19 23.57 19.25 -9.90
CA SER A 19 23.42 20.57 -9.29
C SER A 19 22.00 21.09 -9.55
N TYR A 20 21.07 20.77 -8.67
CA TYR A 20 19.79 21.46 -8.64
C TYR A 20 19.97 22.78 -7.88
N THR A 21 19.95 23.89 -8.58
CA THR A 21 19.83 25.20 -7.99
C THR A 21 18.37 25.38 -7.52
N HIS A 22 18.22 25.78 -6.27
CA HIS A 22 16.96 25.89 -5.53
C HIS A 22 15.96 26.91 -6.12
N ASP A 23 16.31 27.66 -7.18
CA ASP A 23 15.60 28.86 -7.62
C ASP A 23 14.71 28.69 -8.86
N GLU A 24 14.61 27.50 -9.47
CA GLU A 24 13.88 27.36 -10.74
C GLU A 24 12.41 26.91 -10.64
N PHE A 25 11.87 26.68 -9.44
CA PHE A 25 10.50 26.14 -9.31
C PHE A 25 9.49 27.05 -8.56
N PHE A 26 9.79 28.32 -8.31
CA PHE A 26 8.83 29.19 -7.62
C PHE A 26 8.59 30.50 -8.38
N THR A 27 7.75 30.48 -9.43
CA THR A 27 7.03 31.68 -9.86
C THR A 27 5.72 31.77 -9.08
N PRO A 28 5.49 32.82 -8.24
CA PRO A 28 4.24 32.97 -7.54
C PRO A 28 3.17 33.53 -8.51
N GLY A 29 2.58 32.62 -9.30
CA GLY A 29 1.29 32.89 -9.92
C GLY A 29 0.23 32.90 -8.81
N LYS A 30 -0.78 33.78 -8.91
CA LYS A 30 -1.94 33.92 -8.01
C LYS A 30 -2.75 32.61 -7.95
N GLY A 31 -2.17 31.54 -7.39
CA GLY A 31 -2.75 30.23 -7.19
C GLY A 31 -3.20 30.10 -5.73
N LYS A 32 -4.41 29.58 -5.55
CA LYS A 32 -4.97 29.07 -4.29
C LYS A 32 -3.84 28.44 -3.48
N VAL A 33 -3.58 28.94 -2.27
CA VAL A 33 -2.63 28.32 -1.34
C VAL A 33 -3.14 26.93 -1.03
N ILE A 34 -2.60 25.92 -1.71
CA ILE A 34 -2.90 24.52 -1.41
C ILE A 34 -2.05 24.21 -0.17
N MET A 35 -2.72 24.13 0.99
CA MET A 35 -2.06 23.68 2.21
C MET A 35 -1.41 22.31 1.93
N PRO A 36 -0.15 22.11 2.31
CA PRO A 36 0.49 20.82 2.13
C PRO A 36 -0.30 19.75 2.90
N VAL A 37 -0.76 18.72 2.21
CA VAL A 37 -1.49 17.60 2.82
C VAL A 37 -0.55 16.88 3.79
N THR A 38 -0.92 16.84 5.07
CA THR A 38 -0.09 16.26 6.15
C THR A 38 -0.26 14.75 6.25
N GLN A 39 0.70 14.08 6.89
CA GLN A 39 0.57 12.67 7.25
C GLN A 39 -0.66 12.49 8.16
N GLY A 40 -1.48 11.49 7.87
CA GLY A 40 -2.76 11.23 8.55
C GLY A 40 -3.99 11.66 7.75
N ASP A 41 -3.83 12.53 6.77
CA ASP A 41 -4.94 13.03 5.96
C ASP A 41 -5.32 12.02 4.86
N LEU A 42 -6.62 11.71 4.76
CA LEU A 42 -7.16 10.82 3.71
C LEU A 42 -7.00 11.40 2.30
N ALA A 43 -6.87 12.72 2.16
CA ALA A 43 -6.61 13.37 0.88
C ALA A 43 -5.29 12.90 0.22
N LEU A 44 -4.36 12.31 1.00
CA LEU A 44 -3.15 11.67 0.47
C LEU A 44 -3.45 10.51 -0.49
N LEU A 45 -4.61 9.88 -0.39
CA LEU A 45 -5.04 8.85 -1.35
C LEU A 45 -5.22 9.42 -2.77
N GLN A 46 -5.43 10.72 -2.92
CA GLN A 46 -5.53 11.39 -4.23
C GLN A 46 -4.17 11.87 -4.78
N HIS A 47 -3.09 11.74 -4.00
CA HIS A 47 -1.76 12.11 -4.45
C HIS A 47 -1.29 11.18 -5.59
N PRO A 48 -0.63 11.69 -6.65
CA PRO A 48 -0.21 10.87 -7.79
C PRO A 48 0.61 9.63 -7.39
N ALA A 49 1.56 9.76 -6.46
CA ALA A 49 2.36 8.64 -5.98
C ALA A 49 1.52 7.59 -5.24
N ALA A 50 0.45 7.98 -4.54
CA ALA A 50 -0.48 7.03 -3.93
C ALA A 50 -1.32 6.31 -4.98
N GLN A 51 -1.83 7.03 -5.98
CA GLN A 51 -2.61 6.45 -7.08
C GLN A 51 -1.77 5.44 -7.88
N GLU A 52 -0.50 5.76 -8.16
CA GLU A 52 0.43 4.84 -8.81
C GLU A 52 0.57 3.52 -8.03
N LEU A 53 0.71 3.58 -6.70
CA LEU A 53 0.78 2.39 -5.85
C LEU A 53 -0.55 1.63 -5.80
N LEU A 54 -1.69 2.33 -5.76
CA LEU A 54 -3.02 1.73 -5.74
C LEU A 54 -3.35 0.98 -7.04
N GLU A 55 -2.84 1.46 -8.17
CA GLU A 55 -3.01 0.85 -9.49
C GLU A 55 -1.93 -0.21 -9.80
N SER A 56 -0.87 -0.28 -9.01
CA SER A 56 0.25 -1.18 -9.21
C SER A 56 -0.13 -2.65 -9.08
N LYS A 57 0.79 -3.54 -9.48
CA LYS A 57 0.70 -5.00 -9.24
C LYS A 57 1.34 -5.42 -7.92
N ILE A 58 1.60 -4.48 -7.03
CA ILE A 58 2.20 -4.74 -5.72
C ILE A 58 1.09 -5.17 -4.75
N PRO A 59 1.16 -6.38 -4.15
CA PRO A 59 0.22 -6.79 -3.12
C PRO A 59 0.34 -5.89 -1.89
N ALA A 60 -0.79 -5.55 -1.27
CA ALA A 60 -0.75 -4.91 0.02
C ALA A 60 -0.24 -5.88 1.09
N ARG A 61 0.53 -5.38 2.04
CA ARG A 61 0.89 -6.10 3.26
C ARG A 61 -0.13 -5.74 4.34
N LEU A 62 -1.03 -6.68 4.63
CA LEU A 62 -2.06 -6.53 5.67
C LEU A 62 -1.49 -6.93 7.01
N ALA A 63 -1.38 -5.97 7.92
CA ALA A 63 -1.03 -6.16 9.31
C ALA A 63 -2.31 -6.19 10.18
N TYR A 64 -2.39 -7.16 11.09
CA TYR A 64 -3.51 -7.36 12.02
C TYR A 64 -3.05 -8.04 13.29
N VAL A 65 -3.85 -7.97 14.35
CA VAL A 65 -3.56 -8.62 15.64
C VAL A 65 -4.23 -9.99 15.66
N TRP A 66 -3.44 -11.01 15.94
CA TRP A 66 -3.96 -12.36 16.11
C TRP A 66 -4.75 -12.51 17.42
N THR A 67 -5.49 -13.61 17.57
CA THR A 67 -6.37 -13.84 18.74
C THR A 67 -5.62 -13.96 20.08
N ASP A 68 -4.31 -14.21 20.06
CA ASP A 68 -3.42 -14.25 21.23
C ASP A 68 -2.72 -12.91 21.51
N GLY A 69 -3.00 -11.87 20.71
CA GLY A 69 -2.38 -10.55 20.81
C GLY A 69 -1.10 -10.39 19.97
N SER A 70 -0.61 -11.47 19.33
CA SER A 70 0.57 -11.36 18.48
C SER A 70 0.29 -10.61 17.18
N PRO A 71 1.22 -9.76 16.70
CA PRO A 71 1.09 -9.12 15.40
C PRO A 71 1.29 -10.12 14.25
N ARG A 72 0.52 -9.98 13.19
CA ARG A 72 0.62 -10.76 11.96
C ARG A 72 0.66 -9.85 10.76
N VAL A 73 1.45 -10.23 9.74
CA VAL A 73 1.52 -9.56 8.43
C VAL A 73 1.42 -10.61 7.34
N ILE A 74 0.59 -10.35 6.33
CA ILE A 74 0.45 -11.20 5.15
C ILE A 74 0.39 -10.36 3.89
N PRO A 75 0.95 -10.82 2.75
CA PRO A 75 0.64 -10.22 1.46
C PRO A 75 -0.79 -10.59 1.06
N ILE A 76 -1.51 -9.65 0.47
CA ILE A 76 -2.88 -9.87 0.02
C ILE A 76 -3.20 -9.01 -1.20
N TRP A 77 -3.93 -9.57 -2.16
CA TRP A 77 -4.48 -8.80 -3.26
C TRP A 77 -5.64 -7.93 -2.78
N PHE A 78 -5.75 -6.77 -3.36
CA PHE A 78 -6.80 -5.81 -3.06
C PHE A 78 -7.31 -5.16 -4.35
N HIS A 79 -8.49 -4.60 -4.28
CA HIS A 79 -9.03 -3.64 -5.22
C HIS A 79 -9.31 -2.35 -4.47
N TRP A 80 -8.87 -1.22 -5.00
CA TRP A 80 -9.24 0.10 -4.52
C TRP A 80 -10.46 0.59 -5.29
N ASN A 81 -11.59 0.83 -4.62
CA ASN A 81 -12.84 1.24 -5.27
C ASN A 81 -13.07 2.76 -5.31
N GLY A 82 -12.05 3.54 -4.91
CA GLY A 82 -12.12 5.00 -4.80
C GLY A 82 -12.34 5.50 -3.37
N SER A 83 -12.75 4.62 -2.44
CA SER A 83 -13.01 4.96 -1.04
C SER A 83 -12.52 3.89 -0.04
N GLU A 84 -12.48 2.64 -0.44
CA GLU A 84 -12.17 1.50 0.42
C GLU A 84 -11.26 0.48 -0.28
N PHE A 85 -10.47 -0.24 0.51
CA PHE A 85 -9.70 -1.39 0.04
C PHE A 85 -10.55 -2.64 0.17
N VAL A 86 -10.80 -3.33 -0.92
CA VAL A 86 -11.63 -4.54 -0.93
C VAL A 86 -10.80 -5.76 -1.27
N MET A 87 -10.95 -6.80 -0.48
CA MET A 87 -10.21 -8.07 -0.60
C MET A 87 -11.20 -9.23 -0.59
N GLY A 88 -10.92 -10.26 -1.38
CA GLY A 88 -11.65 -11.52 -1.33
C GLY A 88 -10.80 -12.60 -0.65
N THR A 89 -11.44 -13.44 0.19
CA THR A 89 -10.75 -14.55 0.85
C THR A 89 -11.68 -15.75 1.06
N PRO A 90 -11.16 -17.00 1.06
CA PRO A 90 -11.99 -18.16 1.38
C PRO A 90 -12.58 -18.08 2.79
N PRO A 91 -13.78 -18.64 3.04
CA PRO A 91 -14.49 -18.51 4.33
C PRO A 91 -13.75 -19.09 5.54
N LYS A 92 -12.83 -20.04 5.32
CA LYS A 92 -12.03 -20.67 6.38
C LYS A 92 -10.66 -20.03 6.58
N ALA A 93 -10.41 -18.87 5.96
CA ALA A 93 -9.11 -18.19 6.11
C ALA A 93 -8.89 -17.75 7.57
N PRO A 94 -7.75 -18.13 8.19
CA PRO A 94 -7.52 -17.90 9.63
C PRO A 94 -7.65 -16.44 10.07
N LYS A 95 -7.25 -15.50 9.20
CA LYS A 95 -7.35 -14.05 9.48
C LYS A 95 -8.76 -13.57 9.79
N LEU A 96 -9.81 -14.23 9.27
CA LEU A 96 -11.20 -13.84 9.51
C LEU A 96 -11.57 -13.95 11.00
N LYS A 97 -11.06 -14.98 11.68
CA LYS A 97 -11.25 -15.13 13.14
C LYS A 97 -10.60 -13.99 13.91
N ALA A 98 -9.42 -13.57 13.50
CA ALA A 98 -8.70 -12.47 14.14
C ALA A 98 -9.42 -11.13 13.90
N LEU A 99 -9.81 -10.83 12.66
CA LEU A 99 -10.52 -9.61 12.28
C LEU A 99 -11.92 -9.52 12.92
N ALA A 100 -12.57 -10.65 13.21
CA ALA A 100 -13.83 -10.66 13.97
C ALA A 100 -13.64 -10.24 15.43
N LYS A 101 -12.46 -10.51 16.01
CA LYS A 101 -12.13 -10.13 17.39
C LYS A 101 -11.61 -8.70 17.48
N ASP A 102 -10.72 -8.32 16.55
CA ASP A 102 -10.15 -6.97 16.46
C ASP A 102 -10.09 -6.56 14.98
N PRO A 103 -11.00 -5.67 14.53
CA PRO A 103 -11.10 -5.28 13.13
C PRO A 103 -10.05 -4.23 12.73
N ARG A 104 -9.25 -3.69 13.67
CA ARG A 104 -8.23 -2.69 13.37
C ARG A 104 -7.09 -3.30 12.57
N VAL A 105 -6.72 -2.64 11.48
CA VAL A 105 -5.70 -3.12 10.55
C VAL A 105 -4.79 -2.00 10.08
N SER A 106 -3.64 -2.39 9.56
CA SER A 106 -2.79 -1.50 8.77
C SER A 106 -2.45 -2.16 7.44
N LEU A 107 -2.34 -1.35 6.40
CA LEU A 107 -1.87 -1.76 5.08
C LEU A 107 -0.59 -1.01 4.74
N THR A 108 0.33 -1.70 4.07
CA THR A 108 1.48 -1.09 3.41
C THR A 108 1.51 -1.54 1.96
N ILE A 109 1.64 -0.60 1.04
CA ILE A 109 1.93 -0.85 -0.37
C ILE A 109 3.19 -0.06 -0.67
N ASP A 110 4.27 -0.77 -0.96
CA ASP A 110 5.59 -0.16 -1.12
C ASP A 110 6.31 -0.70 -2.36
N ASP A 111 6.92 0.22 -3.08
CA ASP A 111 7.74 -0.05 -4.25
C ASP A 111 9.15 -0.47 -3.82
N ASN A 112 9.72 -1.47 -4.49
CA ASN A 112 11.09 -1.92 -4.27
C ASN A 112 12.12 -1.12 -5.09
N THR A 113 11.69 -0.23 -5.98
CA THR A 113 12.55 0.56 -6.86
C THR A 113 12.88 1.90 -6.21
N PHE A 114 14.14 2.28 -6.18
CA PHE A 114 14.53 3.61 -5.70
C PHE A 114 14.29 4.67 -6.81
N PRO A 115 13.77 5.85 -6.48
CA PRO A 115 13.33 6.35 -5.17
C PRO A 115 12.03 5.69 -4.70
N HIS A 116 12.05 5.12 -3.49
CA HIS A 116 10.93 4.36 -2.95
C HIS A 116 9.68 5.21 -2.74
N LYS A 117 8.52 4.64 -3.08
CA LYS A 117 7.21 5.16 -2.71
C LYS A 117 6.56 4.21 -1.72
N VAL A 118 5.95 4.73 -0.68
CA VAL A 118 5.32 3.93 0.37
C VAL A 118 3.98 4.54 0.74
N LEU A 119 2.91 3.79 0.52
CA LEU A 119 1.58 4.12 0.99
C LEU A 119 1.29 3.32 2.26
N LEU A 120 1.01 4.02 3.34
CA LEU A 120 0.63 3.48 4.64
C LEU A 120 -0.84 3.82 4.90
N VAL A 121 -1.63 2.84 5.30
CA VAL A 121 -3.04 3.04 5.63
C VAL A 121 -3.33 2.38 6.97
N ARG A 122 -4.06 3.07 7.84
CA ARG A 122 -4.69 2.46 9.03
C ARG A 122 -6.20 2.57 8.85
N GLY A 123 -6.92 1.55 9.31
CA GLY A 123 -8.36 1.54 9.17
C GLY A 123 -9.00 0.35 9.85
N THR A 124 -10.30 0.24 9.64
CA THR A 124 -11.14 -0.80 10.24
C THR A 124 -11.68 -1.74 9.16
N ALA A 125 -11.56 -3.04 9.40
CA ALA A 125 -12.03 -4.09 8.50
C ALA A 125 -13.50 -4.45 8.79
N ARG A 126 -14.31 -4.57 7.74
CA ARG A 126 -15.65 -5.14 7.77
C ARG A 126 -15.67 -6.41 6.91
N MET A 127 -16.42 -7.41 7.32
CA MET A 127 -16.51 -8.71 6.66
C MET A 127 -17.93 -9.01 6.23
N GLU A 128 -18.10 -9.48 5.01
CA GLU A 128 -19.39 -9.84 4.43
C GLU A 128 -19.27 -11.15 3.64
N PRO A 129 -20.09 -12.16 3.92
CA PRO A 129 -20.17 -13.38 3.11
C PRO A 129 -20.73 -13.06 1.71
N VAL A 130 -20.11 -13.65 0.67
CA VAL A 130 -20.51 -13.49 -0.72
C VAL A 130 -20.62 -14.87 -1.36
N ASN A 131 -21.73 -15.17 -2.04
CA ASN A 131 -21.85 -16.38 -2.84
C ASN A 131 -20.95 -16.30 -4.07
N GLY A 132 -20.18 -17.34 -4.32
CA GLY A 132 -19.20 -17.37 -5.39
C GLY A 132 -17.96 -16.52 -5.11
N VAL A 133 -17.39 -15.96 -6.19
CA VAL A 133 -16.18 -15.13 -6.13
C VAL A 133 -16.55 -13.66 -5.90
N VAL A 134 -15.86 -13.00 -4.96
CA VAL A 134 -16.02 -11.57 -4.70
C VAL A 134 -15.71 -10.77 -5.98
N PRO A 135 -16.59 -9.87 -6.47
CA PRO A 135 -16.37 -9.14 -7.72
C PRO A 135 -15.06 -8.33 -7.73
N GLU A 136 -14.72 -7.69 -6.62
CA GLU A 136 -13.49 -6.91 -6.49
C GLU A 136 -12.23 -7.80 -6.49
N TYR A 137 -12.36 -9.06 -6.07
CA TYR A 137 -11.28 -10.04 -6.23
C TYR A 137 -11.03 -10.36 -7.70
N ALA A 138 -12.08 -10.42 -8.52
CA ALA A 138 -11.95 -10.60 -9.96
C ALA A 138 -11.23 -9.40 -10.62
N LEU A 139 -11.60 -8.16 -10.26
CA LEU A 139 -10.91 -6.96 -10.72
C LEU A 139 -9.43 -6.93 -10.31
N ALA A 140 -9.14 -7.34 -9.07
CA ALA A 140 -7.77 -7.49 -8.60
C ALA A 140 -7.01 -8.54 -9.43
N ALA A 141 -7.59 -9.71 -9.70
CA ALA A 141 -6.95 -10.76 -10.49
C ALA A 141 -6.58 -10.25 -11.91
N GLU A 142 -7.47 -9.50 -12.56
CA GLU A 142 -7.18 -8.90 -13.87
C GLU A 142 -6.04 -7.87 -13.78
N ARG A 143 -5.96 -7.08 -12.71
CA ARG A 143 -4.84 -6.15 -12.50
C ARG A 143 -3.51 -6.87 -12.30
N TYR A 144 -3.48 -7.93 -11.49
CA TYR A 144 -2.24 -8.66 -11.16
C TYR A 144 -1.73 -9.52 -12.33
N PHE A 145 -2.61 -10.22 -13.03
CA PHE A 145 -2.24 -11.18 -14.09
C PHE A 145 -2.43 -10.66 -15.51
N GLY A 146 -3.17 -9.56 -15.69
CA GLY A 146 -3.72 -9.17 -16.98
C GLY A 146 -5.08 -9.83 -17.23
N ARG A 147 -5.83 -9.26 -18.17
CA ARG A 147 -7.25 -9.59 -18.38
C ARG A 147 -7.51 -11.07 -18.62
N GLU A 148 -6.83 -11.68 -19.58
CA GLU A 148 -7.06 -13.07 -19.97
C GLU A 148 -6.73 -14.06 -18.83
N GLN A 149 -5.54 -13.95 -18.25
CA GLN A 149 -5.12 -14.82 -17.16
C GLN A 149 -5.91 -14.57 -15.88
N GLY A 150 -6.27 -13.31 -15.62
CA GLY A 150 -7.11 -12.94 -14.47
C GLY A 150 -8.49 -13.56 -14.56
N GLN A 151 -9.13 -13.52 -15.72
CA GLN A 151 -10.45 -14.16 -15.95
C GLN A 151 -10.35 -15.69 -15.82
N ALA A 152 -9.33 -16.31 -16.40
CA ALA A 152 -9.10 -17.75 -16.25
C ALA A 152 -8.92 -18.15 -14.77
N TRP A 153 -8.17 -17.35 -13.99
CA TRP A 153 -8.01 -17.56 -12.56
C TRP A 153 -9.33 -17.44 -11.80
N VAL A 154 -10.16 -16.45 -12.12
CA VAL A 154 -11.49 -16.28 -11.49
C VAL A 154 -12.40 -17.47 -11.74
N VAL A 155 -12.42 -18.01 -12.97
CA VAL A 155 -13.17 -19.24 -13.30
C VAL A 155 -12.63 -20.42 -12.48
N GLN A 156 -11.33 -20.60 -12.40
CA GLN A 156 -10.71 -21.65 -11.60
C GLN A 156 -11.09 -21.51 -10.12
N MET A 157 -11.02 -20.30 -9.58
CA MET A 157 -11.40 -20.02 -8.18
C MET A 157 -12.89 -20.34 -7.94
N GLY A 158 -13.77 -19.96 -8.84
CA GLY A 158 -15.21 -20.27 -8.77
C GLY A 158 -15.50 -21.77 -8.74
N ASN A 159 -14.68 -22.60 -9.40
CA ASN A 159 -14.77 -24.05 -9.32
C ASN A 159 -14.25 -24.62 -7.99
N MET A 160 -13.39 -23.90 -7.28
CA MET A 160 -12.77 -24.35 -6.03
C MET A 160 -13.56 -23.95 -4.79
N VAL A 161 -14.30 -22.83 -4.85
CA VAL A 161 -15.04 -22.29 -3.69
C VAL A 161 -16.47 -21.95 -4.05
N SER A 162 -17.43 -22.35 -3.24
CA SER A 162 -18.85 -21.99 -3.39
C SER A 162 -19.16 -20.58 -2.86
N SER A 163 -18.30 -20.04 -2.03
CA SER A 163 -18.44 -18.70 -1.45
C SER A 163 -17.09 -18.14 -1.03
N MET A 164 -17.03 -16.82 -0.90
CA MET A 164 -15.91 -16.08 -0.35
C MET A 164 -16.39 -15.13 0.75
N VAL A 165 -15.45 -14.55 1.48
CA VAL A 165 -15.71 -13.41 2.36
C VAL A 165 -15.08 -12.18 1.73
N ARG A 166 -15.90 -11.16 1.49
CA ARG A 166 -15.45 -9.81 1.18
C ARG A 166 -14.95 -9.18 2.46
N VAL A 167 -13.70 -8.76 2.48
CA VAL A 167 -13.10 -7.96 3.54
C VAL A 167 -12.90 -6.56 2.99
N THR A 168 -13.62 -5.60 3.57
CA THR A 168 -13.57 -4.19 3.18
C THR A 168 -12.87 -3.41 4.28
N ILE A 169 -11.83 -2.64 3.94
CA ILE A 169 -11.09 -1.80 4.87
C ILE A 169 -11.38 -0.35 4.55
N THR A 170 -12.00 0.34 5.50
CA THR A 170 -12.25 1.78 5.44
C THR A 170 -11.03 2.52 5.98
N PRO A 171 -10.35 3.36 5.19
CA PRO A 171 -9.22 4.15 5.66
C PRO A 171 -9.64 5.18 6.71
N GLU A 172 -8.85 5.30 7.78
CA GLU A 172 -9.03 6.27 8.86
C GLU A 172 -7.80 7.19 9.01
N TRP A 173 -6.65 6.72 8.53
CA TRP A 173 -5.39 7.45 8.54
C TRP A 173 -4.56 7.01 7.33
N VAL A 174 -3.95 7.96 6.64
CA VAL A 174 -3.10 7.69 5.48
C VAL A 174 -1.75 8.37 5.64
N GLY A 175 -0.68 7.60 5.42
CA GLY A 175 0.68 8.10 5.31
C GLY A 175 1.22 7.85 3.90
N LEU A 176 1.93 8.80 3.35
CA LEU A 176 2.58 8.70 2.07
C LEU A 176 4.02 9.17 2.18
N LEU A 177 4.95 8.31 1.78
CA LEU A 177 6.36 8.65 1.60
C LEU A 177 6.68 8.54 0.12
N ASP A 178 7.45 9.48 -0.37
CA ASP A 178 8.07 9.47 -1.69
C ASP A 178 9.50 9.99 -1.49
N PHE A 179 10.46 9.12 -1.63
CA PHE A 179 11.87 9.45 -1.37
C PHE A 179 12.47 10.42 -2.40
N GLN A 180 11.69 10.84 -3.38
CA GLN A 180 12.04 11.92 -4.31
C GLN A 180 11.46 13.27 -3.88
N THR A 181 10.18 13.30 -3.47
CA THR A 181 9.44 14.57 -3.28
C THR A 181 8.82 14.73 -1.90
N ARG A 182 8.74 13.66 -1.09
CA ARG A 182 8.03 13.61 0.17
C ARG A 182 8.73 12.73 1.20
N LEU A 183 9.90 13.18 1.64
CA LEU A 183 10.78 12.45 2.56
C LEU A 183 10.13 12.26 3.95
N PRO A 184 10.55 11.22 4.71
CA PRO A 184 10.19 11.08 6.12
C PRO A 184 10.59 12.32 6.92
N SER A 185 9.69 12.81 7.78
CA SER A 185 9.94 14.00 8.62
C SER A 185 11.10 13.86 9.61
N ALA A 186 11.59 12.64 9.80
CA ALA A 186 12.76 12.37 10.65
C ALA A 186 14.11 12.64 9.95
N LEU A 187 14.10 12.87 8.62
CA LEU A 187 15.32 13.22 7.90
C LEU A 187 15.51 14.73 7.96
N PRO A 188 16.72 15.22 8.37
CA PRO A 188 17.02 16.64 8.26
C PRO A 188 17.08 17.04 6.79
N LEU A 189 16.32 18.06 6.41
CA LEU A 189 16.38 18.72 5.11
C LEU A 189 17.46 19.77 5.10
#